data_a83d718f23c03093c59048d26cef6b7e
#
_entry.id   a83d718f23c03093c59048d26cef6b7e
#
_cell.length_a   1.000
_cell.length_b   1.000
_cell.length_c   1.000
_cell.angle_alpha   90.00
_cell.angle_beta   90.00
_cell.angle_gamma   90.00
#
_symmetry.space_group_name_H-M   'P 1'
#
loop_
_entity.id
_entity.type
_entity.pdbx_description
1 polymer ?
#
loop_
_entity_poly.entity_id
_entity_poly.type
_entity_poly.pdbx_seq_one_letter_code
_entity_poly.pdbx_strand_id
1 'polypeptide(L)'
;MPDYDLYYWQLPFRGQFIRALLAFAGKRWNEYADADIAKVMSADVADQAVPFMGPPMLVDRRSGAAIAEMPAIAMYLGETLRLLPASALDRALTLKVVADANDVIDELTRDGGRDMWTPARWHEFKPRLGRWMRIFEETGRRHGLTPDAGFLLGGRRAGVADIVAATLWHTAADRFPVIGELLAQNASACAGLARRLYAQPSLANLAAVTRQQFGDGYCGGEIEASMRRVIK
;
A
#
# COMPACT_ATOMS: atom_id res chain seq x y z
N MET A 1 21.66 12.38 -6.13
CA MET A 1 21.28 12.31 -4.70
C MET A 1 19.84 11.79 -4.64
N PRO A 2 19.39 11.14 -3.55
CA PRO A 2 17.98 10.75 -3.36
C PRO A 2 17.10 11.99 -3.21
N ASP A 3 15.83 11.85 -3.64
CA ASP A 3 14.82 12.90 -3.57
C ASP A 3 14.11 12.90 -2.22
N TYR A 4 14.01 11.70 -1.59
CA TYR A 4 13.27 11.48 -0.35
C TYR A 4 14.05 10.60 0.62
N ASP A 5 13.70 10.69 1.91
CA ASP A 5 14.07 9.74 2.94
C ASP A 5 12.81 9.07 3.48
N LEU A 6 12.75 7.74 3.39
CA LEU A 6 11.64 6.92 3.88
C LEU A 6 12.05 6.19 5.14
N TYR A 7 11.35 6.43 6.22
CA TYR A 7 11.47 5.72 7.48
C TYR A 7 10.33 4.71 7.58
N TYR A 8 10.62 3.46 7.29
CA TYR A 8 9.71 2.34 7.43
C TYR A 8 10.48 1.05 7.69
N TRP A 9 9.87 0.15 8.46
CA TRP A 9 10.45 -1.15 8.79
C TRP A 9 10.91 -1.91 7.54
N GLN A 10 11.86 -2.84 7.73
CA GLN A 10 12.39 -3.68 6.65
C GLN A 10 11.37 -4.75 6.21
N LEU A 11 10.22 -4.28 5.76
CA LEU A 11 9.04 -5.03 5.36
C LEU A 11 8.29 -4.30 4.25
N PRO A 12 7.51 -5.00 3.38
CA PRO A 12 6.67 -4.34 2.40
C PRO A 12 5.57 -3.49 3.06
N PHE A 13 4.56 -4.10 3.57
CA PHE A 13 3.38 -3.59 4.26
C PHE A 13 3.02 -2.12 3.92
N ARG A 14 2.79 -1.22 4.92
CA ARG A 14 2.45 0.19 4.66
C ARG A 14 3.51 0.95 3.87
N GLY A 15 4.79 0.62 4.06
CA GLY A 15 5.88 1.25 3.30
C GLY A 15 5.85 0.94 1.81
N GLN A 16 5.26 -0.20 1.40
CA GLN A 16 5.21 -0.58 -0.01
C GLN A 16 4.38 0.37 -0.87
N PHE A 17 3.33 0.97 -0.30
CA PHE A 17 2.53 1.98 -1.02
C PHE A 17 3.36 3.21 -1.37
N ILE A 18 4.20 3.65 -0.44
CA ILE A 18 5.07 4.81 -0.62
C ILE A 18 6.17 4.48 -1.63
N ARG A 19 6.83 3.31 -1.49
CA ARG A 19 7.82 2.81 -2.45
C ARG A 19 7.24 2.72 -3.86
N ALA A 20 5.99 2.24 -4.00
CA ALA A 20 5.34 2.12 -5.30
C ALA A 20 5.06 3.49 -5.94
N LEU A 21 4.60 4.48 -5.17
CA LEU A 21 4.39 5.83 -5.67
C LEU A 21 5.70 6.48 -6.11
N LEU A 22 6.77 6.35 -5.32
CA LEU A 22 8.09 6.86 -5.63
C LEU A 22 8.69 6.17 -6.87
N ALA A 23 8.65 4.84 -6.91
CA ALA A 23 9.16 4.05 -8.04
C ALA A 23 8.40 4.37 -9.34
N PHE A 24 7.06 4.46 -9.28
CA PHE A 24 6.24 4.80 -10.43
C PHE A 24 6.59 6.18 -11.00
N ALA A 25 6.87 7.15 -10.13
CA ALA A 25 7.28 8.50 -10.51
C ALA A 25 8.78 8.64 -10.84
N GLY A 26 9.54 7.54 -10.85
CA GLY A 26 10.99 7.55 -11.14
C GLY A 26 11.81 8.30 -10.08
N LYS A 27 11.34 8.34 -8.84
CA LYS A 27 12.03 9.01 -7.73
C LYS A 27 12.98 8.08 -7.02
N ARG A 28 14.06 8.64 -6.48
CA ARG A 28 15.05 7.93 -5.65
C ARG A 28 14.83 8.28 -4.20
N TRP A 29 14.98 7.28 -3.32
CA TRP A 29 14.86 7.46 -1.88
C TRP A 29 15.92 6.67 -1.13
N ASN A 30 16.21 7.11 0.08
CA ASN A 30 16.94 6.33 1.07
C ASN A 30 15.95 5.61 1.98
N GLU A 31 16.37 4.46 2.49
CA GLU A 31 15.71 3.77 3.60
C GLU A 31 16.71 3.58 4.75
N TYR A 32 16.18 3.44 5.95
CA TYR A 32 16.96 3.39 7.18
C TYR A 32 16.78 2.05 7.86
N ALA A 33 17.78 1.67 8.69
CA ALA A 33 17.69 0.45 9.48
C ALA A 33 16.64 0.59 10.59
N ASP A 34 16.09 -0.54 11.06
CA ASP A 34 15.06 -0.56 12.11
C ASP A 34 15.51 0.16 13.39
N ALA A 35 16.80 0.11 13.72
CA ALA A 35 17.35 0.83 14.87
C ALA A 35 17.26 2.36 14.72
N ASP A 36 17.50 2.89 13.52
CA ASP A 36 17.38 4.32 13.24
C ASP A 36 15.92 4.77 13.30
N ILE A 37 15.01 3.94 12.79
CA ILE A 37 13.57 4.18 12.82
C ILE A 37 13.08 4.19 14.27
N ALA A 38 13.49 3.20 15.08
CA ALA A 38 13.15 3.12 16.50
C ALA A 38 13.66 4.35 17.27
N LYS A 39 14.87 4.83 16.95
CA LYS A 39 15.42 6.06 17.54
C LYS A 39 14.59 7.29 17.25
N VAL A 40 14.15 7.47 15.99
CA VAL A 40 13.29 8.60 15.60
C VAL A 40 11.93 8.52 16.29
N MET A 41 11.35 7.33 16.40
CA MET A 41 10.06 7.10 17.08
C MET A 41 10.13 7.37 18.58
N SER A 42 11.26 7.04 19.24
CA SER A 42 11.43 7.19 20.69
C SER A 42 11.92 8.58 21.12
N ALA A 43 12.18 9.47 20.16
CA ALA A 43 12.50 10.86 20.46
C ALA A 43 11.34 11.57 21.18
N ASP A 44 11.64 12.60 21.97
CA ASP A 44 10.61 13.45 22.52
C ASP A 44 9.73 14.00 21.37
N VAL A 45 8.42 14.06 21.58
CA VAL A 45 7.46 14.50 20.55
C VAL A 45 7.80 15.88 20.01
N ALA A 46 8.36 16.76 20.85
CA ALA A 46 8.79 18.11 20.46
C ALA A 46 10.04 18.10 19.55
N ASP A 47 10.83 17.04 19.58
CA ASP A 47 12.08 16.90 18.80
C ASP A 47 11.86 16.09 17.50
N GLN A 48 10.67 15.52 17.30
CA GLN A 48 10.35 14.80 16.06
C GLN A 48 10.16 15.79 14.91
N ALA A 49 10.67 15.44 13.71
CA ALA A 49 10.50 16.24 12.50
C ALA A 49 9.03 16.46 12.12
N VAL A 50 8.19 15.51 12.45
CA VAL A 50 6.73 15.57 12.50
C VAL A 50 6.28 14.70 13.68
N PRO A 51 5.38 15.13 14.56
CA PRO A 51 4.86 14.29 15.64
C PRO A 51 4.16 13.04 15.07
N PHE A 52 4.62 11.84 15.45
CA PHE A 52 4.03 10.58 14.98
C PHE A 52 4.25 9.45 15.99
N MET A 53 3.34 8.48 16.00
CA MET A 53 3.39 7.32 16.88
C MET A 53 4.17 6.16 16.26
N GLY A 54 4.10 6.00 14.94
CA GLY A 54 4.70 4.87 14.24
C GLY A 54 4.86 5.12 12.74
N PRO A 55 5.83 4.43 12.08
CA PRO A 55 6.09 4.60 10.66
C PRO A 55 4.92 4.10 9.80
N PRO A 56 4.78 4.62 8.57
CA PRO A 56 5.78 5.33 7.79
C PRO A 56 5.88 6.82 8.09
N MET A 57 7.11 7.35 7.98
CA MET A 57 7.41 8.77 7.87
C MET A 57 8.23 9.00 6.60
N LEU A 58 7.94 10.07 5.88
CA LEU A 58 8.65 10.50 4.67
C LEU A 58 9.20 11.91 4.88
N VAL A 59 10.45 12.13 4.48
CA VAL A 59 11.03 13.48 4.40
C VAL A 59 11.31 13.82 2.94
N ASP A 60 10.72 14.91 2.45
CA ASP A 60 11.04 15.48 1.15
C ASP A 60 12.34 16.31 1.29
N ARG A 61 13.43 15.82 0.72
CA ARG A 61 14.75 16.45 0.85
C ARG A 61 14.87 17.81 0.18
N ARG A 62 13.99 18.11 -0.76
CA ARG A 62 13.99 19.40 -1.45
C ARG A 62 13.38 20.50 -0.58
N SER A 63 12.26 20.21 0.08
CA SER A 63 11.53 21.18 0.91
C SER A 63 11.87 21.10 2.38
N GLY A 64 12.44 19.97 2.84
CA GLY A 64 12.61 19.65 4.25
C GLY A 64 11.32 19.22 4.96
N ALA A 65 10.20 19.13 4.23
CA ALA A 65 8.92 18.74 4.82
C ALA A 65 8.94 17.27 5.26
N ALA A 66 8.53 17.01 6.50
CA ALA A 66 8.32 15.67 7.03
C ALA A 66 6.81 15.39 7.13
N ILE A 67 6.39 14.21 6.69
CA ILE A 67 5.00 13.77 6.69
C ILE A 67 4.95 12.35 7.27
N ALA A 68 4.04 12.08 8.17
CA ALA A 68 3.75 10.75 8.67
C ALA A 68 2.37 10.27 8.22
N GLU A 69 2.07 9.01 8.45
CA GLU A 69 0.86 8.30 8.04
C GLU A 69 0.78 8.00 6.53
N MET A 70 0.60 6.72 6.19
CA MET A 70 0.56 6.28 4.80
C MET A 70 -0.44 7.04 3.93
N PRO A 71 -1.69 7.30 4.38
CA PRO A 71 -2.64 8.07 3.58
C PRO A 71 -2.19 9.52 3.34
N ALA A 72 -1.65 10.18 4.35
CA ALA A 72 -1.17 11.57 4.21
C ALA A 72 0.04 11.64 3.26
N ILE A 73 0.99 10.72 3.40
CA ILE A 73 2.16 10.62 2.51
C ILE A 73 1.72 10.35 1.07
N ALA A 74 0.77 9.43 0.84
CA ALA A 74 0.27 9.12 -0.49
C ALA A 74 -0.36 10.35 -1.16
N MET A 75 -1.14 11.14 -0.42
CA MET A 75 -1.75 12.38 -0.95
C MET A 75 -0.71 13.47 -1.20
N TYR A 76 0.28 13.64 -0.32
CA TYR A 76 1.39 14.57 -0.52
C TYR A 76 2.20 14.23 -1.78
N LEU A 77 2.59 12.96 -1.93
CA LEU A 77 3.27 12.48 -3.13
C LEU A 77 2.38 12.64 -4.37
N GLY A 78 1.10 12.38 -4.23
CA GLY A 78 0.13 12.57 -5.31
C GLY A 78 0.10 14.00 -5.84
N GLU A 79 0.14 14.98 -4.95
CA GLU A 79 0.21 16.41 -5.33
C GLU A 79 1.55 16.77 -5.95
N THR A 80 2.65 16.49 -5.25
CA THR A 80 3.99 16.91 -5.64
C THR A 80 4.50 16.21 -6.91
N LEU A 81 4.04 14.97 -7.17
CA LEU A 81 4.41 14.18 -8.35
C LEU A 81 3.36 14.25 -9.47
N ARG A 82 2.31 15.06 -9.31
CA ARG A 82 1.22 15.24 -10.28
C ARG A 82 0.49 13.93 -10.62
N LEU A 83 0.25 13.11 -9.59
CA LEU A 83 -0.49 11.84 -9.66
C LEU A 83 -1.92 11.97 -9.15
N LEU A 84 -2.36 13.16 -8.71
CA LEU A 84 -3.74 13.44 -8.34
C LEU A 84 -4.54 13.99 -9.53
N PRO A 85 -5.85 13.68 -9.58
CA PRO A 85 -6.77 14.30 -10.53
C PRO A 85 -6.99 15.79 -10.19
N ALA A 86 -7.51 16.55 -11.18
CA ALA A 86 -7.75 17.98 -11.01
C ALA A 86 -9.02 18.27 -10.19
N SER A 87 -10.08 17.45 -10.34
CA SER A 87 -11.37 17.73 -9.71
C SER A 87 -11.33 17.43 -8.21
N ALA A 88 -12.02 18.24 -7.41
CA ALA A 88 -12.13 18.05 -5.97
C ALA A 88 -12.81 16.71 -5.62
N LEU A 89 -13.84 16.31 -6.38
CA LEU A 89 -14.52 15.04 -6.20
C LEU A 89 -13.57 13.87 -6.42
N ASP A 90 -12.82 13.86 -7.52
CA ASP A 90 -11.90 12.76 -7.83
C ASP A 90 -10.73 12.70 -6.84
N ARG A 91 -10.30 13.84 -6.28
CA ARG A 91 -9.33 13.90 -5.18
C ARG A 91 -9.90 13.26 -3.90
N ALA A 92 -11.16 13.54 -3.57
CA ALA A 92 -11.83 12.92 -2.43
C ALA A 92 -12.00 11.41 -2.63
N LEU A 93 -12.37 10.98 -3.84
CA LEU A 93 -12.44 9.55 -4.19
C LEU A 93 -11.05 8.89 -4.16
N THR A 94 -9.99 9.61 -4.56
CA THR A 94 -8.62 9.12 -4.42
C THR A 94 -8.25 8.90 -2.96
N LEU A 95 -8.52 9.88 -2.09
CA LEU A 95 -8.29 9.73 -0.64
C LEU A 95 -9.12 8.57 -0.06
N LYS A 96 -10.38 8.42 -0.50
CA LYS A 96 -11.23 7.28 -0.09
C LYS A 96 -10.59 5.94 -0.45
N VAL A 97 -10.03 5.78 -1.66
CA VAL A 97 -9.35 4.56 -2.07
C VAL A 97 -8.08 4.30 -1.22
N VAL A 98 -7.34 5.35 -0.90
CA VAL A 98 -6.14 5.25 -0.05
C VAL A 98 -6.51 4.85 1.38
N ALA A 99 -7.58 5.44 1.93
CA ALA A 99 -8.09 5.10 3.26
C ALA A 99 -8.61 3.64 3.30
N ASP A 100 -9.42 3.24 2.31
CA ASP A 100 -9.88 1.85 2.18
C ASP A 100 -8.71 0.86 2.15
N ALA A 101 -7.64 1.19 1.41
CA ALA A 101 -6.46 0.33 1.35
C ALA A 101 -5.76 0.22 2.72
N ASN A 102 -5.70 1.31 3.48
CA ASN A 102 -5.18 1.30 4.84
C ASN A 102 -6.06 0.47 5.78
N ASP A 103 -7.38 0.59 5.67
CA ASP A 103 -8.32 -0.20 6.47
C ASP A 103 -8.22 -1.70 6.15
N VAL A 104 -8.09 -2.07 4.86
CA VAL A 104 -7.90 -3.48 4.47
C VAL A 104 -6.65 -4.08 5.10
N ILE A 105 -5.51 -3.38 5.08
CA ILE A 105 -4.29 -3.92 5.68
C ILE A 105 -4.36 -3.93 7.22
N ASP A 106 -5.08 -3.00 7.83
CA ASP A 106 -5.30 -3.00 9.27
C ASP A 106 -6.16 -4.21 9.70
N GLU A 107 -7.25 -4.47 8.99
CA GLU A 107 -8.08 -5.67 9.22
C GLU A 107 -7.31 -6.98 8.94
N LEU A 108 -6.48 -7.03 7.90
CA LEU A 108 -5.61 -8.18 7.62
C LEU A 108 -4.62 -8.46 8.75
N THR A 109 -4.17 -7.43 9.43
CA THR A 109 -3.29 -7.58 10.59
C THR A 109 -4.02 -7.54 11.93
N ARG A 110 -5.34 -7.65 11.92
CA ARG A 110 -6.17 -7.66 13.11
C ARG A 110 -5.83 -6.49 14.04
N ASP A 111 -6.11 -5.30 13.54
CA ASP A 111 -5.91 -4.04 14.25
C ASP A 111 -4.45 -3.86 14.75
N GLY A 112 -3.49 -4.05 13.82
CA GLY A 112 -2.07 -3.90 14.12
C GLY A 112 -1.48 -5.02 14.97
N GLY A 113 -2.03 -6.24 14.89
CA GLY A 113 -1.50 -7.41 15.61
C GLY A 113 -1.94 -7.51 17.06
N ARG A 114 -3.04 -6.84 17.42
CA ARG A 114 -3.62 -6.97 18.77
C ARG A 114 -4.18 -8.35 19.07
N ASP A 115 -4.49 -9.09 18.00
CA ASP A 115 -5.05 -10.43 18.09
C ASP A 115 -4.51 -11.32 16.95
N MET A 116 -4.45 -12.62 17.15
CA MET A 116 -3.85 -13.56 16.18
C MET A 116 -4.91 -14.26 15.35
N TRP A 117 -4.55 -14.63 14.13
CA TRP A 117 -5.39 -15.44 13.28
C TRP A 117 -5.51 -16.87 13.81
N THR A 118 -6.75 -17.38 13.80
CA THR A 118 -7.09 -18.78 13.96
C THR A 118 -7.87 -19.25 12.73
N PRO A 119 -7.96 -20.56 12.44
CA PRO A 119 -8.75 -21.06 11.31
C PRO A 119 -10.21 -20.57 11.33
N ALA A 120 -10.85 -20.53 12.51
CA ALA A 120 -12.22 -20.06 12.65
C ALA A 120 -12.34 -18.57 12.28
N ARG A 121 -11.48 -17.71 12.83
CA ARG A 121 -11.46 -16.27 12.53
C ARG A 121 -11.17 -15.98 11.06
N TRP A 122 -10.27 -16.73 10.45
CA TRP A 122 -10.01 -16.59 9.03
C TRP A 122 -11.23 -16.98 8.18
N HIS A 123 -11.90 -18.07 8.56
CA HIS A 123 -13.13 -18.50 7.89
C HIS A 123 -14.21 -17.42 7.94
N GLU A 124 -14.41 -16.79 9.11
CA GLU A 124 -15.37 -15.69 9.31
C GLU A 124 -14.98 -14.42 8.55
N PHE A 125 -13.68 -14.14 8.43
CA PHE A 125 -13.19 -12.94 7.76
C PHE A 125 -13.19 -13.02 6.23
N LYS A 126 -13.04 -14.20 5.63
CA LYS A 126 -12.99 -14.34 4.17
C LYS A 126 -14.15 -13.64 3.43
N PRO A 127 -15.43 -13.76 3.85
CA PRO A 127 -16.53 -13.01 3.21
C PRO A 127 -16.37 -11.50 3.28
N ARG A 128 -15.81 -10.98 4.38
CA ARG A 128 -15.55 -9.54 4.58
C ARG A 128 -14.41 -9.09 3.67
N LEU A 129 -13.33 -9.84 3.56
CA LEU A 129 -12.25 -9.57 2.60
C LEU A 129 -12.77 -9.57 1.16
N GLY A 130 -13.61 -10.54 0.79
CA GLY A 130 -14.30 -10.56 -0.50
C GLY A 130 -15.21 -9.33 -0.71
N ARG A 131 -15.83 -8.80 0.34
CA ARG A 131 -16.59 -7.54 0.26
C ARG A 131 -15.69 -6.35 -0.02
N TRP A 132 -14.52 -6.24 0.64
CA TRP A 132 -13.52 -5.22 0.35
C TRP A 132 -13.09 -5.29 -1.12
N MET A 133 -12.77 -6.47 -1.64
CA MET A 133 -12.42 -6.66 -3.04
C MET A 133 -13.53 -6.14 -3.97
N ARG A 134 -14.80 -6.47 -3.70
CA ARG A 134 -15.95 -5.98 -4.50
C ARG A 134 -16.18 -4.47 -4.38
N ILE A 135 -15.81 -3.82 -3.27
CA ILE A 135 -15.86 -2.35 -3.14
C ILE A 135 -14.88 -1.70 -4.12
N PHE A 136 -13.65 -2.20 -4.19
CA PHE A 136 -12.67 -1.71 -5.17
C PHE A 136 -13.11 -2.02 -6.60
N GLU A 137 -13.60 -3.21 -6.86
CA GLU A 137 -14.11 -3.63 -8.17
C GLU A 137 -15.24 -2.73 -8.66
N GLU A 138 -16.26 -2.51 -7.84
CA GLU A 138 -17.40 -1.68 -8.19
C GLU A 138 -17.00 -0.21 -8.36
N THR A 139 -16.07 0.29 -7.54
CA THR A 139 -15.49 1.62 -7.72
C THR A 139 -14.87 1.74 -9.12
N GLY A 140 -14.06 0.76 -9.51
CA GLY A 140 -13.43 0.76 -10.83
C GLY A 140 -14.44 0.61 -11.98
N ARG A 141 -15.38 -0.33 -11.86
CA ARG A 141 -16.38 -0.58 -12.89
C ARG A 141 -17.26 0.63 -13.20
N ARG A 142 -17.64 1.41 -12.19
CA ARG A 142 -18.37 2.68 -12.37
C ARG A 142 -17.60 3.71 -13.17
N HIS A 143 -16.28 3.59 -13.24
CA HIS A 143 -15.41 4.47 -13.98
C HIS A 143 -14.80 3.82 -15.23
N GLY A 144 -15.35 2.69 -15.67
CA GLY A 144 -14.97 2.02 -16.92
C GLY A 144 -13.74 1.11 -16.80
N LEU A 145 -13.32 0.75 -15.57
CA LEU A 145 -12.27 -0.25 -15.35
C LEU A 145 -12.74 -1.63 -15.82
N THR A 146 -11.90 -2.31 -16.59
CA THR A 146 -12.05 -3.71 -17.00
C THR A 146 -10.77 -4.49 -16.65
N PRO A 147 -10.76 -5.84 -16.75
CA PRO A 147 -9.54 -6.61 -16.51
C PRO A 147 -8.37 -6.19 -17.41
N ASP A 148 -8.64 -5.73 -18.62
CA ASP A 148 -7.64 -5.47 -19.64
C ASP A 148 -7.37 -3.99 -19.89
N ALA A 149 -8.24 -3.08 -19.43
CA ALA A 149 -8.15 -1.66 -19.72
C ALA A 149 -8.72 -0.78 -18.61
N GLY A 150 -8.42 0.54 -18.70
CA GLY A 150 -8.94 1.57 -17.81
C GLY A 150 -8.17 1.68 -16.49
N PHE A 151 -8.60 2.67 -15.71
CA PHE A 151 -8.06 3.01 -14.39
C PHE A 151 -9.21 3.16 -13.39
N LEU A 152 -8.91 3.03 -12.10
CA LEU A 152 -9.88 2.87 -11.02
C LEU A 152 -10.90 4.05 -10.93
N LEU A 153 -10.45 5.25 -11.24
CA LEU A 153 -11.29 6.46 -11.24
C LEU A 153 -11.41 7.09 -12.65
N GLY A 154 -11.26 6.28 -13.71
CA GLY A 154 -11.51 6.70 -15.09
C GLY A 154 -10.49 7.68 -15.69
N GLY A 155 -9.35 7.88 -15.04
CA GLY A 155 -8.27 8.74 -15.55
C GLY A 155 -7.67 8.23 -16.87
N ARG A 156 -6.99 9.13 -17.61
CA ARG A 156 -6.27 8.76 -18.84
C ARG A 156 -4.92 8.09 -18.56
N ARG A 157 -4.43 8.18 -17.35
CA ARG A 157 -3.17 7.60 -16.87
C ARG A 157 -3.36 7.17 -15.42
N ALA A 158 -2.51 6.25 -14.97
CA ALA A 158 -2.51 5.83 -13.58
C ALA A 158 -2.23 7.01 -12.64
N GLY A 159 -3.00 7.08 -11.56
CA GLY A 159 -2.84 8.02 -10.46
C GLY A 159 -2.63 7.31 -9.13
N VAL A 160 -2.69 8.07 -8.03
CA VAL A 160 -2.51 7.54 -6.67
C VAL A 160 -3.49 6.40 -6.39
N ALA A 161 -4.77 6.54 -6.74
CA ALA A 161 -5.78 5.51 -6.50
C ALA A 161 -5.42 4.17 -7.16
N ASP A 162 -4.93 4.22 -8.40
CA ASP A 162 -4.54 3.03 -9.16
C ASP A 162 -3.31 2.35 -8.58
N ILE A 163 -2.28 3.14 -8.28
CA ILE A 163 -1.02 2.63 -7.74
C ILE A 163 -1.24 2.01 -6.36
N VAL A 164 -2.00 2.67 -5.50
CA VAL A 164 -2.32 2.18 -4.15
C VAL A 164 -3.16 0.91 -4.22
N ALA A 165 -4.25 0.89 -5.00
CA ALA A 165 -5.08 -0.31 -5.15
C ALA A 165 -4.29 -1.48 -5.77
N ALA A 166 -3.49 -1.22 -6.80
CA ALA A 166 -2.64 -2.25 -7.40
C ALA A 166 -1.59 -2.78 -6.41
N THR A 167 -0.97 -1.91 -5.60
CA THR A 167 0.02 -2.30 -4.60
C THR A 167 -0.60 -3.14 -3.50
N LEU A 168 -1.77 -2.75 -2.99
CA LEU A 168 -2.52 -3.54 -2.01
C LEU A 168 -2.70 -4.98 -2.47
N TRP A 169 -3.34 -5.14 -3.62
CA TRP A 169 -3.75 -6.46 -4.10
C TRP A 169 -2.59 -7.27 -4.66
N HIS A 170 -1.63 -6.63 -5.35
CA HIS A 170 -0.43 -7.32 -5.83
C HIS A 170 0.40 -7.87 -4.67
N THR A 171 0.71 -7.02 -3.68
CA THR A 171 1.57 -7.43 -2.56
C THR A 171 0.90 -8.53 -1.73
N ALA A 172 -0.40 -8.39 -1.43
CA ALA A 172 -1.13 -9.41 -0.68
C ALA A 172 -1.22 -10.74 -1.44
N ALA A 173 -1.49 -10.71 -2.75
CA ALA A 173 -1.58 -11.90 -3.60
C ALA A 173 -0.22 -12.59 -3.78
N ASP A 174 0.85 -11.81 -3.93
CA ASP A 174 2.22 -12.33 -4.08
C ASP A 174 2.71 -13.03 -2.79
N ARG A 175 2.28 -12.56 -1.61
CA ARG A 175 2.66 -13.14 -0.32
C ARG A 175 1.74 -14.25 0.15
N PHE A 176 0.48 -14.21 -0.28
CA PHE A 176 -0.57 -15.16 0.07
C PHE A 176 -1.38 -15.53 -1.18
N PRO A 177 -1.01 -16.59 -1.92
CA PRO A 177 -1.67 -16.98 -3.18
C PRO A 177 -3.19 -17.13 -3.06
N VAL A 178 -3.70 -17.62 -1.92
CA VAL A 178 -5.15 -17.69 -1.66
C VAL A 178 -5.84 -16.33 -1.72
N ILE A 179 -5.16 -15.24 -1.32
CA ILE A 179 -5.72 -13.89 -1.48
C ILE A 179 -5.80 -13.53 -2.96
N GLY A 180 -4.83 -13.96 -3.77
CA GLY A 180 -4.86 -13.79 -5.22
C GLY A 180 -6.02 -14.54 -5.87
N GLU A 181 -6.33 -15.75 -5.45
CA GLU A 181 -7.48 -16.53 -5.90
C GLU A 181 -8.80 -15.84 -5.54
N LEU A 182 -8.92 -15.38 -4.28
CA LEU A 182 -10.08 -14.63 -3.82
C LEU A 182 -10.26 -13.33 -4.60
N LEU A 183 -9.17 -12.63 -4.92
CA LEU A 183 -9.20 -11.42 -5.72
C LEU A 183 -9.70 -11.70 -7.15
N ALA A 184 -9.18 -12.74 -7.79
CA ALA A 184 -9.62 -13.13 -9.14
C ALA A 184 -11.13 -13.47 -9.18
N GLN A 185 -11.65 -14.10 -8.11
CA GLN A 185 -13.06 -14.47 -8.00
C GLN A 185 -13.99 -13.26 -7.71
N ASN A 186 -13.53 -12.30 -6.91
CA ASN A 186 -14.37 -11.21 -6.40
C ASN A 186 -14.14 -9.87 -7.10
N ALA A 187 -12.98 -9.67 -7.77
CA ALA A 187 -12.55 -8.38 -8.29
C ALA A 187 -11.58 -8.55 -9.48
N SER A 188 -12.08 -9.14 -10.57
CA SER A 188 -11.27 -9.47 -11.75
C SER A 188 -10.68 -8.24 -12.46
N ALA A 189 -11.39 -7.10 -12.46
CA ALA A 189 -10.88 -5.86 -13.05
C ALA A 189 -9.77 -5.25 -12.19
N CYS A 190 -9.90 -5.30 -10.86
CA CYS A 190 -8.82 -4.91 -9.94
C CYS A 190 -7.61 -5.83 -10.05
N ALA A 191 -7.80 -7.15 -10.18
CA ALA A 191 -6.72 -8.09 -10.45
C ALA A 191 -5.99 -7.76 -11.76
N GLY A 192 -6.76 -7.43 -12.81
CA GLY A 192 -6.22 -6.97 -14.09
C GLY A 192 -5.44 -5.66 -13.97
N LEU A 193 -5.95 -4.68 -13.22
CA LEU A 193 -5.24 -3.42 -12.95
C LEU A 193 -3.91 -3.68 -12.25
N ALA A 194 -3.91 -4.50 -11.19
CA ALA A 194 -2.70 -4.83 -10.45
C ALA A 194 -1.66 -5.50 -11.37
N ARG A 195 -2.07 -6.48 -12.17
CA ARG A 195 -1.22 -7.15 -13.16
C ARG A 195 -0.62 -6.15 -14.16
N ARG A 196 -1.43 -5.27 -14.76
CA ARG A 196 -0.97 -4.28 -15.75
C ARG A 196 0.00 -3.28 -15.18
N LEU A 197 -0.25 -2.76 -13.97
CA LEU A 197 0.64 -1.80 -13.33
C LEU A 197 1.96 -2.46 -12.92
N TYR A 198 1.93 -3.65 -12.34
CA TYR A 198 3.14 -4.37 -11.94
C TYR A 198 3.89 -5.03 -13.12
N ALA A 199 3.33 -5.02 -14.32
CA ALA A 199 4.06 -5.30 -15.55
C ALA A 199 4.88 -4.10 -16.07
N GLN A 200 4.65 -2.88 -15.57
CA GLN A 200 5.47 -1.73 -15.95
C GLN A 200 6.87 -1.83 -15.33
N PRO A 201 7.94 -1.46 -16.06
CA PRO A 201 9.32 -1.68 -15.63
C PRO A 201 9.64 -1.17 -14.22
N SER A 202 9.12 0.00 -13.83
CA SER A 202 9.39 0.59 -12.52
C SER A 202 8.81 -0.23 -11.36
N LEU A 203 7.54 -0.68 -11.48
CA LEU A 203 6.89 -1.47 -10.45
C LEU A 203 7.32 -2.95 -10.48
N ALA A 204 7.61 -3.50 -11.67
CA ALA A 204 8.21 -4.83 -11.80
C ALA A 204 9.58 -4.89 -11.11
N ASN A 205 10.42 -3.88 -11.33
CA ASN A 205 11.71 -3.77 -10.64
C ASN A 205 11.53 -3.61 -9.12
N LEU A 206 10.58 -2.78 -8.68
CA LEU A 206 10.27 -2.65 -7.25
C LEU A 206 9.86 -4.00 -6.65
N ALA A 207 8.98 -4.76 -7.31
CA ALA A 207 8.56 -6.09 -6.84
C ALA A 207 9.74 -7.04 -6.70
N ALA A 208 10.65 -7.08 -7.71
CA ALA A 208 11.85 -7.90 -7.69
C ALA A 208 12.79 -7.51 -6.54
N VAL A 209 13.08 -6.22 -6.37
CA VAL A 209 13.92 -5.70 -5.27
C VAL A 209 13.28 -6.02 -3.91
N THR A 210 11.98 -5.80 -3.77
CA THR A 210 11.23 -6.11 -2.53
C THR A 210 11.32 -7.61 -2.20
N ARG A 211 11.20 -8.48 -3.20
CA ARG A 211 11.34 -9.93 -3.02
C ARG A 211 12.77 -10.32 -2.62
N GLN A 212 13.75 -9.70 -3.24
CA GLN A 212 15.17 -9.94 -2.91
C GLN A 212 15.51 -9.48 -1.48
N GLN A 213 15.02 -8.33 -1.06
CA GLN A 213 15.33 -7.74 0.25
C GLN A 213 14.56 -8.37 1.40
N PHE A 214 13.28 -8.64 1.22
CA PHE A 214 12.38 -9.04 2.30
C PHE A 214 11.88 -10.48 2.18
N GLY A 215 12.31 -11.22 1.14
CA GLY A 215 11.88 -12.61 0.93
C GLY A 215 10.36 -12.72 0.83
N ASP A 216 9.80 -13.62 1.61
CA ASP A 216 8.35 -13.81 1.72
C ASP A 216 7.68 -12.88 2.74
N GLY A 217 8.43 -12.06 3.47
CA GLY A 217 7.91 -11.15 4.49
C GLY A 217 6.81 -10.24 3.96
N TYR A 218 5.79 -9.99 4.80
CA TYR A 218 4.65 -9.13 4.52
C TYR A 218 4.50 -8.01 5.56
N CYS A 219 4.15 -8.35 6.78
CA CYS A 219 3.94 -7.41 7.89
C CYS A 219 4.79 -7.72 9.13
N GLY A 220 5.45 -8.88 9.15
CA GLY A 220 6.32 -9.31 10.23
C GLY A 220 5.62 -9.76 11.51
N GLY A 221 6.43 -10.15 12.49
CA GLY A 221 5.98 -10.48 13.84
C GLY A 221 5.05 -11.69 13.95
N GLU A 222 4.47 -11.84 15.14
CA GLU A 222 3.54 -12.95 15.44
C GLU A 222 2.28 -12.92 14.60
N ILE A 223 1.84 -11.72 14.19
CA ILE A 223 0.66 -11.61 13.34
C ILE A 223 0.90 -12.27 11.98
N GLU A 224 2.02 -12.01 11.32
CA GLU A 224 2.35 -12.67 10.06
C GLU A 224 2.52 -14.18 10.25
N ALA A 225 3.19 -14.62 11.32
CA ALA A 225 3.32 -16.04 11.63
C ALA A 225 1.93 -16.70 11.77
N SER A 226 0.96 -16.00 12.38
CA SER A 226 -0.42 -16.50 12.49
C SER A 226 -1.14 -16.52 11.14
N MET A 227 -0.94 -15.50 10.29
CA MET A 227 -1.48 -15.47 8.91
C MET A 227 -0.99 -16.68 8.12
N ARG A 228 0.31 -16.96 8.13
CA ARG A 228 0.91 -18.07 7.37
C ARG A 228 0.42 -19.44 7.82
N ARG A 229 -0.01 -19.60 9.09
CA ARG A 229 -0.61 -20.84 9.57
C ARG A 229 -2.01 -21.09 9.02
N VAL A 230 -2.79 -20.05 8.73
CA VAL A 230 -4.22 -20.17 8.40
C VAL A 230 -4.60 -19.79 6.96
N ILE A 231 -3.84 -18.90 6.33
CA ILE A 231 -4.07 -18.45 4.93
C ILE A 231 -3.28 -19.39 4.00
N LYS A 232 -3.95 -20.49 3.63
CA LYS A 232 -3.37 -21.56 2.78
C LYS A 232 -4.34 -21.88 1.67
#